data_5f506775ede27da720261b4dfd3c4870
#
_entry.id   5f506775ede27da720261b4dfd3c4870
#
_cell.length_a   1.000
_cell.length_b   1.000
_cell.length_c   1.000
_cell.angle_alpha   90.00
_cell.angle_beta   90.00
_cell.angle_gamma   90.00
#
_symmetry.space_group_name_H-M   'P 1'
#
loop_
_entity.id
_entity.type
_entity.pdbx_description
1 polymer ?
#
loop_
_entity_poly.entity_id
_entity_poly.type
_entity_poly.pdbx_seq_one_letter_code
_entity_poly.pdbx_strand_id
1 'polypeptide(L)'
;MRDRFNRYGIKRIWLFAALIVLILLSVGGTLAAYVSRSYVKGVATIPKQGFSLSSDYLSAVPKSADANTYPDKKILLTEKAETDDSPYTLTFSITNTADGSVSTKRMQYYLAMSGLPEGATVKYGNMDITNEVASEAGYQAPVMNAYTRVTHTYTITIPKDKMASAADIIVTATPDADSDTSGFILAGRLQPSIIGTVASFSYEGKFQETGNVNDYAAFNYQISVSNASEGKKMKLTWNSSLVEIDPLFLKTIGNNGGNSGSLELTMNDTNSSYLIQFYRLPGGSISKWGDLGLTFGLAP
;
A
#
# COMPACT_ATOMS: atom_id res chain seq x y z
N MET A 1 13.50 52.99 47.09
CA MET A 1 12.57 52.42 46.05
C MET A 1 13.25 51.78 44.87
N ARG A 2 14.57 51.91 44.68
CA ARG A 2 15.34 51.38 43.53
C ARG A 2 15.63 49.84 43.59
N ASP A 3 15.71 49.27 44.79
CA ASP A 3 16.14 47.86 44.96
C ASP A 3 15.05 46.80 44.69
N ARG A 4 13.77 47.17 44.71
CA ARG A 4 12.69 46.21 44.42
C ARG A 4 12.52 45.91 42.91
N PHE A 5 12.82 46.85 42.03
CA PHE A 5 12.71 46.70 40.59
C PHE A 5 13.79 45.74 40.01
N ASN A 6 14.97 45.72 40.61
CA ASN A 6 16.07 44.90 40.16
C ASN A 6 15.87 43.40 40.44
N ARG A 7 15.19 43.04 41.53
CA ARG A 7 14.92 41.64 41.89
C ARG A 7 13.88 40.97 41.00
N TYR A 8 12.90 41.71 40.47
CA TYR A 8 11.91 41.17 39.54
C TYR A 8 12.49 40.95 38.14
N GLY A 9 13.37 41.80 37.68
CA GLY A 9 14.06 41.67 36.40
C GLY A 9 14.98 40.44 36.39
N ILE A 10 15.75 40.23 37.45
CA ILE A 10 16.64 39.06 37.55
C ILE A 10 15.87 37.75 37.61
N LYS A 11 14.75 37.67 38.34
CA LYS A 11 13.90 36.48 38.37
C LYS A 11 13.29 36.14 37.04
N ARG A 12 12.90 37.13 36.25
CA ARG A 12 12.37 36.90 34.88
C ARG A 12 13.45 36.41 33.92
N ILE A 13 14.66 36.94 34.01
CA ILE A 13 15.81 36.48 33.16
C ILE A 13 16.13 35.03 33.50
N TRP A 14 16.14 34.61 34.74
CA TRP A 14 16.36 33.21 35.13
C TRP A 14 15.24 32.28 34.70
N LEU A 15 13.97 32.76 34.69
CA LEU A 15 12.85 31.99 34.15
C LEU A 15 12.96 31.80 32.65
N PHE A 16 13.36 32.82 31.88
CA PHE A 16 13.61 32.67 30.44
C PHE A 16 14.79 31.76 30.15
N ALA A 17 15.87 31.87 30.93
CA ALA A 17 17.02 30.99 30.78
C ALA A 17 16.65 29.53 31.06
N ALA A 18 15.87 29.26 32.12
CA ALA A 18 15.39 27.94 32.45
C ALA A 18 14.45 27.39 31.35
N LEU A 19 13.57 28.20 30.75
CA LEU A 19 12.71 27.82 29.66
C LEU A 19 13.49 27.44 28.40
N ILE A 20 14.52 28.23 28.07
CA ILE A 20 15.41 27.95 26.93
C ILE A 20 16.15 26.62 27.14
N VAL A 21 16.68 26.38 28.33
CA VAL A 21 17.35 25.11 28.67
C VAL A 21 16.39 23.94 28.57
N LEU A 22 15.14 24.10 29.00
CA LEU A 22 14.11 23.06 28.93
C LEU A 22 13.74 22.73 27.47
N ILE A 23 13.65 23.75 26.61
CA ILE A 23 13.40 23.58 25.17
C ILE A 23 14.60 22.88 24.52
N LEU A 24 15.81 23.27 24.83
CA LEU A 24 17.03 22.64 24.29
C LEU A 24 17.16 21.19 24.74
N LEU A 25 16.81 20.86 25.98
CA LEU A 25 16.78 19.48 26.48
C LEU A 25 15.68 18.65 25.83
N SER A 26 14.50 19.21 25.58
CA SER A 26 13.41 18.51 24.91
C SER A 26 13.73 18.23 23.44
N VAL A 27 14.28 19.20 22.73
CA VAL A 27 14.71 19.04 21.32
C VAL A 27 15.93 18.10 21.23
N GLY A 28 16.89 18.24 22.13
CA GLY A 28 18.07 17.35 22.19
C GLY A 28 17.67 15.91 22.53
N GLY A 29 16.73 15.72 23.45
CA GLY A 29 16.21 14.40 23.81
C GLY A 29 15.44 13.72 22.68
N THR A 30 14.62 14.48 21.93
CA THR A 30 13.88 13.94 20.78
C THR A 30 14.81 13.64 19.60
N LEU A 31 15.80 14.48 19.34
CA LEU A 31 16.82 14.22 18.32
C LEU A 31 17.68 12.99 18.68
N ALA A 32 18.11 12.87 19.93
CA ALA A 32 18.87 11.70 20.40
C ALA A 32 18.03 10.41 20.31
N ALA A 33 16.74 10.46 20.66
CA ALA A 33 15.82 9.32 20.52
C ALA A 33 15.55 8.97 19.04
N TYR A 34 15.46 9.96 18.17
CA TYR A 34 15.28 9.77 16.73
C TYR A 34 16.54 9.17 16.09
N VAL A 35 17.71 9.72 16.40
CA VAL A 35 19.00 9.19 15.95
C VAL A 35 19.22 7.78 16.50
N SER A 36 18.95 7.54 17.80
CA SER A 36 19.05 6.20 18.40
C SER A 36 18.09 5.19 17.76
N ARG A 37 16.83 5.59 17.47
CA ARG A 37 15.89 4.72 16.74
C ARG A 37 16.26 4.48 15.29
N SER A 38 16.90 5.44 14.63
CA SER A 38 17.45 5.25 13.28
C SER A 38 18.68 4.34 13.29
N TYR A 39 19.53 4.43 14.32
CA TYR A 39 20.66 3.53 14.50
C TYR A 39 20.26 2.11 14.90
N VAL A 40 19.20 1.94 15.67
CA VAL A 40 18.70 0.61 16.07
C VAL A 40 17.93 -0.10 14.96
N LYS A 41 17.38 0.64 13.97
CA LYS A 41 16.84 0.05 12.74
C LYS A 41 17.89 -0.21 11.65
N GLY A 42 19.03 0.45 11.71
CA GLY A 42 20.22 0.03 11.00
C GLY A 42 20.87 -1.07 11.83
N VAL A 43 20.64 -2.33 11.49
CA VAL A 43 21.65 -3.35 11.81
C VAL A 43 22.94 -2.71 11.35
N ALA A 44 23.84 -2.41 12.30
CA ALA A 44 25.20 -2.00 11.96
C ALA A 44 25.82 -3.19 11.23
N THR A 45 25.55 -3.29 9.95
CA THR A 45 26.33 -4.13 9.05
C THR A 45 27.69 -3.50 9.08
N ILE A 46 28.60 -4.12 9.83
CA ILE A 46 30.03 -3.88 9.71
C ILE A 46 30.29 -3.86 8.21
N PRO A 47 30.83 -2.75 7.64
CA PRO A 47 31.12 -2.70 6.22
C PRO A 47 31.95 -3.92 5.89
N LYS A 48 31.41 -4.86 5.14
CA LYS A 48 32.07 -6.10 4.78
C LYS A 48 33.08 -5.71 3.71
N GLN A 49 34.31 -5.50 4.12
CA GLN A 49 35.38 -4.94 3.30
C GLN A 49 35.46 -5.71 1.98
N GLY A 50 35.18 -5.02 0.87
CA GLY A 50 35.22 -5.59 -0.48
C GLY A 50 33.90 -6.11 -1.03
N PHE A 51 32.80 -6.21 -0.24
CA PHE A 51 31.50 -6.62 -0.75
C PHE A 51 30.69 -5.41 -1.22
N SER A 52 30.39 -5.36 -2.50
CA SER A 52 29.81 -4.17 -3.15
C SER A 52 28.44 -4.44 -3.81
N LEU A 53 27.69 -5.42 -3.31
CA LEU A 53 26.32 -5.66 -3.72
C LEU A 53 25.36 -5.36 -2.57
N SER A 54 24.20 -4.78 -2.89
CA SER A 54 23.10 -4.57 -1.96
C SER A 54 21.77 -4.92 -2.61
N SER A 55 20.75 -5.15 -1.79
CA SER A 55 19.41 -5.48 -2.23
C SER A 55 18.39 -4.90 -1.24
N ASP A 56 17.17 -4.69 -1.71
CA ASP A 56 16.02 -4.32 -0.88
C ASP A 56 15.49 -5.47 -0.02
N TYR A 57 15.67 -6.71 -0.48
CA TYR A 57 15.15 -7.90 0.23
C TYR A 57 16.22 -8.90 0.67
N LEU A 58 17.41 -8.86 0.09
CA LEU A 58 18.50 -9.78 0.43
C LEU A 58 19.52 -9.12 1.33
N SER A 59 20.13 -9.89 2.20
CA SER A 59 21.19 -9.42 3.10
C SER A 59 22.51 -10.08 2.77
N ALA A 60 23.61 -9.36 3.03
CA ALA A 60 24.94 -9.92 2.88
C ALA A 60 25.23 -10.94 4.01
N VAL A 61 25.45 -12.19 3.65
CA VAL A 61 25.79 -13.29 4.56
C VAL A 61 27.09 -13.98 4.12
N PRO A 62 27.84 -14.64 5.01
CA PRO A 62 28.99 -15.44 4.61
C PRO A 62 28.58 -16.51 3.59
N LYS A 63 29.42 -16.76 2.58
CA LYS A 63 29.17 -17.82 1.57
C LYS A 63 29.02 -19.21 2.18
N SER A 64 29.62 -19.42 3.36
CA SER A 64 29.50 -20.67 4.13
C SER A 64 28.26 -20.78 5.00
N ALA A 65 27.39 -19.75 5.01
CA ALA A 65 26.17 -19.79 5.82
C ALA A 65 25.20 -20.83 5.29
N ASP A 66 24.52 -21.52 6.23
CA ASP A 66 23.47 -22.47 5.89
C ASP A 66 22.21 -21.73 5.41
N ALA A 67 21.55 -22.28 4.39
CA ALA A 67 20.32 -21.68 3.82
C ALA A 67 19.21 -21.53 4.88
N ASN A 68 19.17 -22.40 5.89
CA ASN A 68 18.22 -22.28 6.99
C ASN A 68 18.50 -21.09 7.93
N THR A 69 19.68 -20.47 7.83
CA THR A 69 20.09 -19.30 8.62
C THR A 69 19.97 -18.00 7.85
N TYR A 70 19.53 -18.04 6.61
CA TYR A 70 19.35 -16.83 5.83
C TYR A 70 18.26 -15.93 6.43
N PRO A 71 18.43 -14.60 6.39
CA PRO A 71 17.46 -13.68 6.95
C PRO A 71 16.08 -13.83 6.31
N ASP A 72 15.05 -13.94 7.15
CA ASP A 72 13.67 -13.99 6.73
C ASP A 72 13.19 -12.60 6.30
N LYS A 73 12.47 -12.56 5.18
CA LYS A 73 11.83 -11.37 4.69
C LYS A 73 10.37 -11.64 4.37
N LYS A 74 9.49 -11.18 5.24
CA LYS A 74 8.04 -11.23 4.98
C LYS A 74 7.67 -10.27 3.86
N ILE A 75 6.98 -10.79 2.86
CA ILE A 75 6.43 -10.03 1.73
C ILE A 75 4.92 -10.02 1.88
N LEU A 76 4.38 -8.87 2.25
CA LEU A 76 2.96 -8.72 2.49
C LEU A 76 2.26 -8.41 1.17
N LEU A 77 1.36 -9.29 0.76
CA LEU A 77 0.57 -9.19 -0.46
C LEU A 77 -0.89 -9.03 -0.10
N THR A 78 -1.59 -8.14 -0.79
CA THR A 78 -3.03 -7.96 -0.59
C THR A 78 -3.78 -9.13 -1.23
N GLU A 79 -4.72 -9.72 -0.50
CA GLU A 79 -5.62 -10.74 -1.04
C GLU A 79 -6.35 -10.22 -2.28
N LYS A 80 -6.41 -11.04 -3.32
CA LYS A 80 -7.12 -10.71 -4.55
C LYS A 80 -8.57 -11.14 -4.46
N ALA A 81 -9.47 -10.36 -5.08
CA ALA A 81 -10.88 -10.72 -5.17
C ALA A 81 -11.04 -12.13 -5.77
N GLU A 82 -12.11 -12.83 -5.41
CA GLU A 82 -12.37 -14.19 -5.91
C GLU A 82 -12.39 -14.25 -7.43
N THR A 83 -12.92 -13.21 -8.06
CA THR A 83 -13.01 -13.06 -9.53
C THR A 83 -11.74 -12.54 -10.20
N ASP A 84 -10.71 -12.21 -9.44
CA ASP A 84 -9.41 -11.75 -9.97
C ASP A 84 -8.43 -12.93 -10.01
N ASP A 85 -8.29 -13.57 -11.16
CA ASP A 85 -7.37 -14.69 -11.38
C ASP A 85 -5.94 -14.26 -11.71
N SER A 86 -5.64 -12.97 -11.68
CA SER A 86 -4.29 -12.48 -11.95
C SER A 86 -3.28 -13.02 -10.92
N PRO A 87 -2.05 -13.34 -11.33
CA PRO A 87 -1.04 -13.88 -10.42
C PRO A 87 -0.53 -12.83 -9.45
N TYR A 88 0.00 -13.25 -8.31
CA TYR A 88 0.76 -12.40 -7.39
C TYR A 88 2.14 -12.10 -7.95
N THR A 89 2.62 -10.89 -7.70
CA THR A 89 3.91 -10.43 -8.22
C THR A 89 4.77 -9.89 -7.08
N LEU A 90 6.00 -10.40 -6.98
CA LEU A 90 7.03 -9.92 -6.09
C LEU A 90 8.17 -9.34 -6.93
N THR A 91 8.63 -8.15 -6.57
CA THR A 91 9.75 -7.53 -7.25
C THR A 91 10.84 -7.22 -6.25
N PHE A 92 12.09 -7.57 -6.56
CA PHE A 92 13.26 -7.20 -5.77
C PHE A 92 14.40 -6.73 -6.68
N SER A 93 15.33 -6.01 -6.09
CA SER A 93 16.44 -5.43 -6.83
C SER A 93 17.81 -5.80 -6.22
N ILE A 94 18.81 -5.88 -7.09
CA ILE A 94 20.23 -6.01 -6.71
C ILE A 94 20.99 -4.88 -7.37
N THR A 95 21.79 -4.16 -6.57
CA THR A 95 22.52 -2.97 -7.00
C THR A 95 23.99 -3.12 -6.63
N ASN A 96 24.87 -2.62 -7.48
CA ASN A 96 26.34 -2.61 -7.23
C ASN A 96 26.75 -1.44 -6.32
N THR A 97 26.06 -1.32 -5.19
CA THR A 97 26.34 -0.31 -4.17
C THR A 97 26.49 -0.96 -2.81
N ALA A 98 27.35 -0.44 -1.97
CA ALA A 98 27.43 -0.75 -0.56
C ALA A 98 27.57 0.55 0.22
N ASP A 99 26.84 0.68 1.34
CA ASP A 99 26.85 1.86 2.21
C ASP A 99 26.73 3.20 1.46
N GLY A 100 25.91 3.22 0.41
CA GLY A 100 25.68 4.40 -0.44
C GLY A 100 26.75 4.66 -1.51
N SER A 101 27.82 3.89 -1.52
CA SER A 101 28.91 4.04 -2.49
C SER A 101 28.79 3.04 -3.64
N VAL A 102 29.04 3.49 -4.85
CA VAL A 102 29.06 2.64 -6.04
C VAL A 102 30.34 1.79 -6.07
N SER A 103 30.24 0.54 -6.51
CA SER A 103 31.41 -0.33 -6.64
C SER A 103 32.47 0.28 -7.55
N THR A 104 33.71 0.24 -7.10
CA THR A 104 34.91 0.62 -7.88
C THR A 104 35.39 -0.51 -8.79
N LYS A 105 34.79 -1.70 -8.68
CA LYS A 105 35.09 -2.88 -9.49
C LYS A 105 33.90 -3.23 -10.36
N ARG A 106 34.15 -3.84 -11.50
CA ARG A 106 33.17 -4.54 -12.31
C ARG A 106 32.62 -5.69 -11.50
N MET A 107 31.27 -5.83 -11.47
CA MET A 107 30.58 -6.86 -10.70
C MET A 107 29.76 -7.76 -11.64
N GLN A 108 29.81 -9.04 -11.40
CA GLN A 108 28.92 -10.03 -12.00
C GLN A 108 28.57 -11.06 -10.91
N TYR A 109 27.38 -11.66 -11.00
CA TYR A 109 26.92 -12.63 -10.01
C TYR A 109 26.00 -13.67 -10.65
N TYR A 110 25.85 -14.79 -9.96
CA TYR A 110 24.91 -15.83 -10.27
C TYR A 110 23.72 -15.73 -9.33
N LEU A 111 22.52 -15.63 -9.89
CA LEU A 111 21.26 -15.63 -9.12
C LEU A 111 20.69 -17.05 -9.12
N ALA A 112 20.50 -17.61 -7.94
CA ALA A 112 19.85 -18.90 -7.79
C ALA A 112 18.63 -18.79 -6.86
N MET A 113 17.60 -19.59 -7.13
CA MET A 113 16.37 -19.65 -6.35
C MET A 113 15.95 -21.09 -6.14
N SER A 114 15.42 -21.35 -4.94
CA SER A 114 14.76 -22.62 -4.61
C SER A 114 13.47 -22.36 -3.84
N GLY A 115 12.58 -23.35 -3.78
CA GLY A 115 11.27 -23.20 -3.14
C GLY A 115 10.25 -22.40 -3.95
N LEU A 116 10.51 -22.18 -5.24
CA LEU A 116 9.52 -21.57 -6.14
C LEU A 116 8.28 -22.46 -6.24
N PRO A 117 7.07 -21.91 -6.04
CA PRO A 117 5.83 -22.66 -6.23
C PRO A 117 5.68 -23.16 -7.67
N GLU A 118 4.94 -24.23 -7.86
CA GLU A 118 4.60 -24.74 -9.18
C GLU A 118 3.95 -23.67 -10.06
N GLY A 119 4.40 -23.54 -11.31
CA GLY A 119 3.91 -22.52 -12.24
C GLY A 119 4.37 -21.09 -11.95
N ALA A 120 5.19 -20.88 -10.91
CA ALA A 120 5.82 -19.58 -10.72
C ALA A 120 6.83 -19.29 -11.85
N THR A 121 6.93 -18.03 -12.23
CA THR A 121 7.92 -17.57 -13.22
C THR A 121 8.80 -16.47 -12.64
N VAL A 122 10.04 -16.42 -13.09
CA VAL A 122 11.01 -15.40 -12.72
C VAL A 122 11.48 -14.66 -13.97
N LYS A 123 11.43 -13.34 -13.92
CA LYS A 123 11.83 -12.50 -15.05
C LYS A 123 12.91 -11.49 -14.65
N TYR A 124 13.83 -11.26 -15.58
CA TYR A 124 14.72 -10.12 -15.59
C TYR A 124 14.32 -9.21 -16.76
N GLY A 125 13.73 -8.06 -16.46
CA GLY A 125 13.03 -7.27 -17.48
C GLY A 125 11.92 -8.08 -18.15
N ASN A 126 12.03 -8.28 -19.48
CA ASN A 126 11.08 -9.08 -20.25
C ASN A 126 11.55 -10.54 -20.48
N MET A 127 12.76 -10.89 -20.05
CA MET A 127 13.34 -12.20 -20.25
C MET A 127 12.90 -13.15 -19.14
N ASP A 128 12.36 -14.30 -19.51
CA ASP A 128 12.08 -15.40 -18.57
C ASP A 128 13.39 -16.13 -18.25
N ILE A 129 13.70 -16.22 -16.98
CA ILE A 129 14.93 -16.86 -16.46
C ILE A 129 14.59 -17.94 -15.42
N THR A 130 13.37 -18.43 -15.42
CA THR A 130 12.85 -19.35 -14.40
C THR A 130 13.67 -20.62 -14.28
N ASN A 131 14.00 -21.22 -15.41
CA ASN A 131 14.76 -22.47 -15.44
C ASN A 131 16.23 -22.26 -15.02
N GLU A 132 16.81 -21.13 -15.41
CA GLU A 132 18.18 -20.79 -15.09
C GLU A 132 18.36 -20.55 -13.58
N VAL A 133 17.47 -19.79 -12.96
CA VAL A 133 17.57 -19.52 -11.51
C VAL A 133 17.30 -20.77 -10.67
N ALA A 134 16.54 -21.73 -11.17
CA ALA A 134 16.26 -22.99 -10.51
C ALA A 134 17.37 -24.03 -10.73
N SER A 135 18.30 -23.80 -11.62
CA SER A 135 19.42 -24.70 -11.89
C SER A 135 20.54 -24.57 -10.85
N GLU A 136 21.37 -25.61 -10.69
CA GLU A 136 22.53 -25.56 -9.80
C GLU A 136 23.53 -24.45 -10.18
N ALA A 137 23.66 -24.13 -11.46
CA ALA A 137 24.55 -23.07 -11.94
C ALA A 137 24.02 -21.67 -11.63
N GLY A 138 22.70 -21.53 -11.50
CA GLY A 138 22.02 -20.25 -11.40
C GLY A 138 22.02 -19.44 -12.71
N TYR A 139 21.26 -18.34 -12.70
CA TYR A 139 21.24 -17.37 -13.80
C TYR A 139 22.42 -16.42 -13.69
N GLN A 140 23.28 -16.37 -14.73
CA GLN A 140 24.37 -15.41 -14.80
C GLN A 140 23.83 -14.03 -15.14
N ALA A 141 23.83 -13.13 -14.15
CA ALA A 141 23.36 -11.77 -14.33
C ALA A 141 24.26 -10.97 -15.31
N PRO A 142 23.70 -9.98 -16.02
CA PRO A 142 24.52 -9.06 -16.80
C PRO A 142 25.59 -8.36 -15.95
N VAL A 143 26.62 -7.88 -16.61
CA VAL A 143 27.71 -7.18 -15.96
C VAL A 143 27.28 -5.80 -15.46
N MET A 144 27.61 -5.48 -14.22
CA MET A 144 27.52 -4.16 -13.64
C MET A 144 28.87 -3.46 -13.75
N ASN A 145 28.95 -2.39 -14.50
CA ASN A 145 30.21 -1.66 -14.70
C ASN A 145 30.70 -0.95 -13.44
N ALA A 146 32.01 -0.88 -13.27
CA ALA A 146 32.64 -0.08 -12.22
C ALA A 146 32.28 1.40 -12.33
N TYR A 147 32.23 2.09 -11.19
CA TYR A 147 31.97 3.54 -11.07
C TYR A 147 30.60 3.99 -11.61
N THR A 148 29.76 3.06 -12.06
CA THR A 148 28.41 3.35 -12.56
C THR A 148 27.41 2.57 -11.72
N ARG A 149 26.42 3.27 -11.14
CA ARG A 149 25.34 2.59 -10.42
C ARG A 149 24.47 1.82 -11.40
N VAL A 150 24.43 0.53 -11.20
CA VAL A 150 23.58 -0.39 -11.99
C VAL A 150 22.65 -1.13 -11.03
N THR A 151 21.38 -1.21 -11.37
CA THR A 151 20.37 -1.95 -10.63
C THR A 151 19.74 -2.98 -11.54
N HIS A 152 19.76 -4.23 -11.11
CA HIS A 152 19.03 -5.33 -11.75
C HIS A 152 17.73 -5.57 -10.97
N THR A 153 16.62 -5.56 -11.67
CA THR A 153 15.30 -5.79 -11.08
C THR A 153 14.77 -7.14 -11.55
N TYR A 154 14.34 -7.94 -10.60
CA TYR A 154 13.79 -9.26 -10.81
C TYR A 154 12.34 -9.30 -10.37
N THR A 155 11.51 -9.98 -11.13
CA THR A 155 10.09 -10.14 -10.87
C THR A 155 9.75 -11.62 -10.75
N ILE A 156 9.24 -12.04 -9.62
CA ILE A 156 8.69 -13.36 -9.37
C ILE A 156 7.18 -13.27 -9.50
N THR A 157 6.58 -14.08 -10.34
CA THR A 157 5.13 -14.15 -10.53
C THR A 157 4.64 -15.51 -10.05
N ILE A 158 3.68 -15.54 -9.13
CA ILE A 158 3.15 -16.75 -8.50
C ILE A 158 1.67 -16.87 -8.86
N PRO A 159 1.20 -17.98 -9.45
CA PRO A 159 -0.22 -18.21 -9.68
C PRO A 159 -1.04 -18.07 -8.41
N LYS A 160 -2.23 -17.49 -8.51
CA LYS A 160 -3.10 -17.20 -7.36
C LYS A 160 -3.42 -18.46 -6.55
N ASP A 161 -3.73 -19.56 -7.23
CA ASP A 161 -4.07 -20.85 -6.63
C ASP A 161 -2.89 -21.53 -5.92
N LYS A 162 -1.65 -21.14 -6.25
CA LYS A 162 -0.43 -21.67 -5.65
C LYS A 162 0.09 -20.82 -4.49
N MET A 163 -0.47 -19.64 -4.28
CA MET A 163 0.01 -18.70 -3.27
C MET A 163 -0.18 -19.22 -1.84
N ALA A 164 -1.30 -19.89 -1.55
CA ALA A 164 -1.59 -20.41 -0.22
C ALA A 164 -0.63 -21.54 0.21
N SER A 165 -0.02 -22.24 -0.75
CA SER A 165 0.96 -23.31 -0.53
C SER A 165 2.40 -22.86 -0.76
N ALA A 166 2.63 -21.56 -1.01
CA ALA A 166 3.97 -21.04 -1.24
C ALA A 166 4.82 -21.21 0.02
N ALA A 167 5.84 -22.04 -0.10
CA ALA A 167 6.90 -22.17 0.90
C ALA A 167 7.82 -20.94 0.86
N ASP A 168 8.81 -20.90 1.74
CA ASP A 168 9.86 -19.89 1.68
C ASP A 168 10.63 -20.01 0.35
N ILE A 169 10.71 -18.91 -0.37
CA ILE A 169 11.53 -18.80 -1.57
C ILE A 169 12.92 -18.37 -1.15
N ILE A 170 13.88 -19.27 -1.26
CA ILE A 170 15.28 -18.99 -0.95
C ILE A 170 15.92 -18.36 -2.18
N VAL A 171 16.50 -17.17 -2.00
CA VAL A 171 17.17 -16.43 -3.07
C VAL A 171 18.62 -16.20 -2.67
N THR A 172 19.55 -16.51 -3.57
CA THR A 172 20.97 -16.22 -3.40
C THR A 172 21.52 -15.51 -4.64
N ALA A 173 22.34 -14.49 -4.42
CA ALA A 173 23.14 -13.86 -5.47
C ALA A 173 24.61 -13.97 -5.08
N THR A 174 25.31 -14.86 -5.76
CA THR A 174 26.70 -15.19 -5.50
C THR A 174 27.58 -14.44 -6.50
N PRO A 175 28.41 -13.48 -6.06
CA PRO A 175 29.38 -12.84 -6.94
C PRO A 175 30.30 -13.87 -7.59
N ASP A 176 30.65 -13.63 -8.84
CA ASP A 176 31.65 -14.43 -9.50
C ASP A 176 33.03 -14.21 -8.88
N ALA A 177 33.96 -15.16 -9.06
CA ALA A 177 35.28 -15.15 -8.40
C ALA A 177 36.14 -13.92 -8.77
N ASP A 178 35.93 -13.36 -9.96
CA ASP A 178 36.65 -12.19 -10.43
C ASP A 178 36.05 -10.87 -9.92
N SER A 179 34.77 -10.91 -9.55
CA SER A 179 34.01 -9.75 -9.12
C SER A 179 34.20 -9.42 -7.64
N ASP A 180 34.17 -10.43 -6.78
CA ASP A 180 34.27 -10.24 -5.33
C ASP A 180 34.90 -11.43 -4.62
N THR A 181 35.97 -11.18 -3.90
CA THR A 181 36.69 -12.17 -3.08
C THR A 181 36.38 -12.04 -1.59
N SER A 182 35.40 -11.24 -1.21
CA SER A 182 35.06 -10.97 0.19
C SER A 182 34.56 -12.18 0.99
N GLY A 183 34.18 -13.26 0.31
CA GLY A 183 33.58 -14.44 0.93
C GLY A 183 32.13 -14.26 1.35
N PHE A 184 31.43 -13.21 0.87
CA PHE A 184 30.02 -12.94 1.12
C PHE A 184 29.16 -13.16 -0.13
N ILE A 185 27.87 -13.39 0.10
CA ILE A 185 26.82 -13.46 -0.91
C ILE A 185 25.64 -12.61 -0.43
N LEU A 186 24.77 -12.17 -1.34
CA LEU A 186 23.42 -11.75 -0.95
C LEU A 186 22.53 -12.96 -0.83
N ALA A 187 21.83 -13.11 0.30
CA ALA A 187 20.88 -14.17 0.48
C ALA A 187 19.68 -13.72 1.34
N GLY A 188 18.55 -14.39 1.14
CA GLY A 188 17.34 -14.17 1.93
C GLY A 188 16.31 -15.25 1.69
N ARG A 189 15.42 -15.42 2.67
CA ARG A 189 14.24 -16.28 2.60
C ARG A 189 13.04 -15.39 2.45
N LEU A 190 12.50 -15.32 1.24
CA LEU A 190 11.30 -14.52 0.96
C LEU A 190 10.08 -15.33 1.39
N GLN A 191 9.30 -14.76 2.31
CA GLN A 191 8.10 -15.37 2.87
C GLN A 191 6.87 -14.61 2.39
N PRO A 192 6.30 -14.98 1.22
CA PRO A 192 5.08 -14.36 0.75
C PRO A 192 3.94 -14.66 1.73
N SER A 193 3.20 -13.64 2.11
CA SER A 193 2.08 -13.76 3.05
C SER A 193 0.93 -12.87 2.58
N ILE A 194 -0.24 -13.47 2.44
CA ILE A 194 -1.46 -12.74 2.12
C ILE A 194 -1.96 -12.05 3.39
N ILE A 195 -2.15 -10.76 3.33
CA ILE A 195 -2.73 -9.96 4.41
C ILE A 195 -3.97 -9.23 3.92
N GLY A 196 -5.00 -9.25 4.76
CA GLY A 196 -6.25 -8.54 4.52
C GLY A 196 -7.11 -9.18 3.44
N THR A 197 -8.38 -9.03 3.56
CA THR A 197 -9.33 -9.25 2.48
C THR A 197 -9.35 -8.01 1.61
N VAL A 198 -9.36 -8.16 0.29
CA VAL A 198 -9.84 -7.09 -0.57
C VAL A 198 -11.23 -6.77 -0.08
N ALA A 199 -11.42 -5.58 0.46
CA ALA A 199 -12.74 -5.15 0.86
C ALA A 199 -13.64 -5.25 -0.37
N SER A 200 -14.63 -6.14 -0.32
CA SER A 200 -15.51 -6.41 -1.45
C SER A 200 -16.30 -5.15 -1.80
N PHE A 201 -16.52 -4.95 -3.11
CA PHE A 201 -17.45 -3.93 -3.56
C PHE A 201 -18.80 -4.11 -2.86
N SER A 202 -19.28 -3.06 -2.24
CA SER A 202 -20.60 -3.06 -1.58
C SER A 202 -21.31 -1.74 -1.82
N TYR A 203 -22.63 -1.80 -1.78
CA TYR A 203 -23.46 -0.61 -1.88
C TYR A 203 -24.69 -0.76 -0.99
N GLU A 204 -25.19 0.36 -0.50
CA GLU A 204 -26.37 0.42 0.34
C GLU A 204 -27.19 1.67 -0.01
N GLY A 205 -28.51 1.53 0.06
CA GLY A 205 -29.43 2.67 0.04
C GLY A 205 -30.42 2.54 1.18
N LYS A 206 -30.56 3.57 2.01
CA LYS A 206 -31.43 3.54 3.18
C LYS A 206 -32.09 4.90 3.47
N PHE A 207 -33.30 4.84 4.01
CA PHE A 207 -33.96 6.02 4.56
C PHE A 207 -33.28 6.44 5.86
N GLN A 208 -33.20 7.74 6.09
CA GLN A 208 -32.67 8.29 7.34
C GLN A 208 -33.76 8.49 8.38
N GLU A 209 -34.98 8.72 7.92
CA GLU A 209 -36.15 8.89 8.78
C GLU A 209 -36.71 7.54 9.20
N THR A 210 -37.26 7.52 10.40
CA THR A 210 -37.91 6.36 11.00
C THR A 210 -39.38 6.69 11.35
N GLY A 211 -40.21 5.69 11.43
CA GLY A 211 -41.64 5.89 11.75
C GLY A 211 -42.55 5.88 10.53
N ASN A 212 -43.69 6.59 10.61
CA ASN A 212 -44.67 6.59 9.55
C ASN A 212 -44.25 7.54 8.42
N VAL A 213 -44.21 7.04 7.20
CA VAL A 213 -43.84 7.83 6.02
C VAL A 213 -44.74 9.07 5.83
N ASN A 214 -45.99 9.04 6.34
CA ASN A 214 -46.93 10.15 6.22
C ASN A 214 -46.63 11.34 7.14
N ASP A 215 -45.73 11.16 8.11
CA ASP A 215 -45.30 12.23 9.02
C ASP A 215 -44.29 13.19 8.36
N TYR A 216 -43.82 12.85 7.16
CA TYR A 216 -42.77 13.59 6.47
C TYR A 216 -43.28 14.14 5.12
N ALA A 217 -43.15 15.45 4.93
CA ALA A 217 -43.36 16.09 3.63
C ALA A 217 -42.14 15.98 2.73
N ALA A 218 -40.94 15.89 3.34
CA ALA A 218 -39.66 15.60 2.71
C ALA A 218 -38.86 14.63 3.58
N PHE A 219 -38.01 13.82 2.98
CA PHE A 219 -37.17 12.85 3.65
C PHE A 219 -35.83 12.67 2.95
N ASN A 220 -34.86 12.08 3.64
CA ASN A 220 -33.51 11.87 3.14
C ASN A 220 -33.28 10.36 2.85
N TYR A 221 -32.73 10.09 1.69
CA TYR A 221 -32.27 8.77 1.31
C TYR A 221 -30.77 8.78 1.17
N GLN A 222 -30.07 8.08 2.04
CA GLN A 222 -28.64 7.95 1.98
C GLN A 222 -28.28 6.80 1.07
N ILE A 223 -27.40 7.06 0.10
CA ILE A 223 -26.74 6.03 -0.68
C ILE A 223 -25.26 6.02 -0.34
N SER A 224 -24.66 4.85 -0.29
CA SER A 224 -23.24 4.66 -0.05
C SER A 224 -22.69 3.55 -0.93
N VAL A 225 -21.46 3.72 -1.34
CA VAL A 225 -20.69 2.76 -2.13
C VAL A 225 -19.31 2.64 -1.51
N SER A 226 -18.83 1.43 -1.37
CA SER A 226 -17.48 1.13 -0.87
C SER A 226 -16.75 0.22 -1.84
N ASN A 227 -15.46 0.47 -2.02
CA ASN A 227 -14.57 -0.29 -2.89
C ASN A 227 -15.04 -0.36 -4.36
N ALA A 228 -15.61 0.73 -4.86
CA ALA A 228 -15.96 0.86 -6.26
C ALA A 228 -14.68 0.96 -7.12
N SER A 229 -14.70 0.34 -8.30
CA SER A 229 -13.74 0.68 -9.35
C SER A 229 -14.09 2.04 -9.96
N GLU A 230 -13.08 2.77 -10.41
CA GLU A 230 -13.27 4.04 -11.12
C GLU A 230 -14.24 3.88 -12.29
N GLY A 231 -15.16 4.82 -12.43
CA GLY A 231 -16.18 4.80 -13.48
C GLY A 231 -17.32 3.81 -13.26
N LYS A 232 -17.41 3.18 -12.07
CA LYS A 232 -18.52 2.26 -11.75
C LYS A 232 -19.87 2.96 -11.83
N LYS A 233 -20.77 2.44 -12.63
CA LYS A 233 -22.11 3.01 -12.80
C LYS A 233 -23.10 2.39 -11.82
N MET A 234 -23.81 3.24 -11.10
CA MET A 234 -24.85 2.90 -10.16
C MET A 234 -26.17 3.51 -10.61
N LYS A 235 -27.28 2.89 -10.24
CA LYS A 235 -28.62 3.36 -10.58
C LYS A 235 -29.44 3.55 -9.31
N LEU A 236 -29.99 4.74 -9.15
CA LEU A 236 -31.02 5.07 -8.18
C LEU A 236 -32.37 5.12 -8.89
N THR A 237 -33.40 4.48 -8.34
CA THR A 237 -34.76 4.55 -8.88
C THR A 237 -35.74 4.98 -7.79
N TRP A 238 -36.85 5.57 -8.21
CA TRP A 238 -37.97 5.98 -7.32
C TRP A 238 -39.29 6.06 -8.08
N ASN A 239 -40.37 6.08 -7.36
CA ASN A 239 -41.68 6.31 -7.95
C ASN A 239 -41.93 7.81 -8.15
N SER A 240 -41.66 8.32 -9.37
CA SER A 240 -41.78 9.73 -9.72
C SER A 240 -43.21 10.28 -9.68
N SER A 241 -44.23 9.43 -9.52
CA SER A 241 -45.61 9.89 -9.28
C SER A 241 -45.91 10.18 -7.79
N LEU A 242 -45.05 9.70 -6.89
CA LEU A 242 -45.20 9.86 -5.44
C LEU A 242 -44.17 10.82 -4.83
N VAL A 243 -43.01 10.87 -5.41
CA VAL A 243 -41.89 11.69 -4.89
C VAL A 243 -41.11 12.36 -5.99
N GLU A 244 -40.53 13.49 -5.66
CA GLU A 244 -39.60 14.23 -6.50
C GLU A 244 -38.24 14.30 -5.83
N ILE A 245 -37.17 14.02 -6.57
CA ILE A 245 -35.80 14.20 -6.12
C ILE A 245 -35.45 15.69 -6.07
N ASP A 246 -34.62 16.10 -5.09
CA ASP A 246 -34.19 17.49 -4.96
C ASP A 246 -33.53 18.00 -6.26
N PRO A 247 -34.11 19.03 -6.90
CA PRO A 247 -33.56 19.62 -8.12
C PRO A 247 -32.14 20.18 -7.94
N LEU A 248 -31.79 20.62 -6.72
CA LEU A 248 -30.43 21.11 -6.42
C LEU A 248 -29.41 19.98 -6.45
N PHE A 249 -29.78 18.80 -5.94
CA PHE A 249 -28.92 17.63 -6.04
C PHE A 249 -28.68 17.25 -7.51
N LEU A 250 -29.72 17.18 -8.34
CA LEU A 250 -29.59 16.90 -9.77
C LEU A 250 -28.64 17.88 -10.46
N LYS A 251 -28.77 19.18 -10.15
CA LYS A 251 -27.90 20.20 -10.69
C LYS A 251 -26.43 20.01 -10.26
N THR A 252 -26.20 19.61 -9.01
CA THR A 252 -24.86 19.40 -8.46
C THR A 252 -24.11 18.30 -9.20
N ILE A 253 -24.81 17.24 -9.63
CA ILE A 253 -24.23 16.12 -10.38
C ILE A 253 -24.29 16.32 -11.91
N GLY A 254 -24.64 17.53 -12.37
CA GLY A 254 -24.70 17.86 -13.80
C GLY A 254 -25.88 17.24 -14.56
N ASN A 255 -26.90 16.73 -13.85
CA ASN A 255 -28.10 16.16 -14.46
C ASN A 255 -29.22 17.19 -14.52
N ASN A 256 -29.65 17.56 -15.73
CA ASN A 256 -30.77 18.48 -15.96
C ASN A 256 -32.08 17.77 -16.32
N GLY A 257 -32.15 16.44 -16.13
CA GLY A 257 -33.22 15.61 -16.65
C GLY A 257 -34.54 15.60 -15.89
N GLY A 258 -34.70 16.38 -14.82
CA GLY A 258 -35.94 16.45 -14.03
C GLY A 258 -36.29 15.16 -13.28
N ASN A 259 -37.58 15.04 -12.85
CA ASN A 259 -38.07 13.90 -12.03
C ASN A 259 -38.42 12.68 -12.92
N SER A 260 -37.43 12.01 -13.48
CA SER A 260 -37.63 10.89 -14.42
C SER A 260 -37.89 9.52 -13.75
N GLY A 261 -37.84 9.43 -12.42
CA GLY A 261 -37.99 8.17 -11.67
C GLY A 261 -36.72 7.31 -11.66
N SER A 262 -35.65 7.74 -12.30
CA SER A 262 -34.34 7.06 -12.23
C SER A 262 -33.18 8.01 -12.50
N LEU A 263 -32.03 7.68 -11.94
CA LEU A 263 -30.80 8.44 -12.06
C LEU A 263 -29.61 7.49 -12.13
N GLU A 264 -28.74 7.64 -13.13
CA GLU A 264 -27.45 6.99 -13.16
C GLU A 264 -26.39 7.88 -12.51
N LEU A 265 -25.57 7.29 -11.64
CA LEU A 265 -24.47 7.92 -10.96
C LEU A 265 -23.17 7.21 -11.34
N THR A 266 -22.19 7.95 -11.74
CA THR A 266 -20.84 7.42 -11.97
C THR A 266 -19.99 7.61 -10.72
N MET A 267 -19.46 6.52 -10.17
CA MET A 267 -18.58 6.57 -9.00
C MET A 267 -17.16 6.84 -9.47
N ASN A 268 -16.63 8.01 -9.14
CA ASN A 268 -15.27 8.40 -9.47
C ASN A 268 -14.29 8.09 -8.32
N ASP A 269 -14.84 7.90 -7.11
CA ASP A 269 -14.07 7.59 -5.91
C ASP A 269 -14.35 6.16 -5.45
N THR A 270 -13.34 5.52 -4.88
CA THR A 270 -13.45 4.17 -4.30
C THR A 270 -14.54 4.07 -3.24
N ASN A 271 -14.73 5.14 -2.46
CA ASN A 271 -15.80 5.25 -1.46
C ASN A 271 -16.56 6.54 -1.70
N SER A 272 -17.86 6.43 -1.86
CA SER A 272 -18.75 7.58 -2.09
C SER A 272 -19.99 7.47 -1.22
N SER A 273 -20.46 8.61 -0.72
CA SER A 273 -21.71 8.68 0.04
C SER A 273 -22.44 9.97 -0.31
N TYR A 274 -23.73 9.83 -0.62
CA TYR A 274 -24.60 10.97 -0.93
C TYR A 274 -25.84 10.91 -0.04
N LEU A 275 -26.21 12.05 0.52
CA LEU A 275 -27.48 12.23 1.20
C LEU A 275 -28.39 12.98 0.26
N ILE A 276 -29.45 12.31 -0.21
CA ILE A 276 -30.35 12.81 -1.25
C ILE A 276 -31.70 13.10 -0.64
N GLN A 277 -32.15 14.34 -0.75
CA GLN A 277 -33.48 14.73 -0.30
C GLN A 277 -34.54 14.43 -1.38
N PHE A 278 -35.66 13.91 -0.94
CA PHE A 278 -36.86 13.70 -1.74
C PHE A 278 -38.05 14.45 -1.13
N TYR A 279 -38.89 14.99 -1.99
CA TYR A 279 -40.15 15.67 -1.61
C TYR A 279 -41.34 14.82 -2.00
N ARG A 280 -42.30 14.72 -1.13
CA ARG A 280 -43.56 14.04 -1.45
C ARG A 280 -44.43 14.90 -2.38
N LEU A 281 -44.96 14.27 -3.41
CA LEU A 281 -45.91 14.93 -4.31
C LEU A 281 -47.34 14.86 -3.74
N PRO A 282 -48.15 15.92 -3.98
CA PRO A 282 -49.56 15.92 -3.55
C PRO A 282 -50.38 14.82 -4.23
N GLY A 283 -51.34 14.22 -3.50
CA GLY A 283 -52.35 13.30 -4.06
C GLY A 283 -51.95 11.82 -4.11
N GLY A 284 -50.70 11.47 -3.79
CA GLY A 284 -50.25 10.07 -3.73
C GLY A 284 -50.64 9.40 -2.42
N SER A 285 -51.26 8.21 -2.47
CA SER A 285 -51.49 7.37 -1.28
C SER A 285 -50.25 6.53 -1.01
N ILE A 286 -49.60 6.78 0.13
CA ILE A 286 -48.40 6.07 0.58
C ILE A 286 -48.71 5.45 1.94
N SER A 287 -48.53 4.16 2.09
CA SER A 287 -48.79 3.45 3.35
C SER A 287 -47.48 3.07 4.09
N LYS A 288 -46.39 2.87 3.36
CA LYS A 288 -45.09 2.48 3.89
C LYS A 288 -43.99 3.00 3.02
N TRP A 289 -42.76 3.06 3.57
CA TRP A 289 -41.58 3.52 2.88
C TRP A 289 -41.28 2.79 1.55
N GLY A 290 -41.59 1.50 1.47
CA GLY A 290 -41.41 0.71 0.25
C GLY A 290 -42.27 1.15 -0.93
N ASP A 291 -43.43 1.81 -0.70
CA ASP A 291 -44.29 2.30 -1.77
C ASP A 291 -43.65 3.42 -2.60
N LEU A 292 -42.63 4.09 -2.03
CA LEU A 292 -41.87 5.14 -2.70
C LEU A 292 -41.00 4.61 -3.84
N GLY A 293 -40.76 3.29 -3.91
CA GLY A 293 -39.99 2.64 -4.97
C GLY A 293 -38.53 3.00 -4.99
N LEU A 294 -37.97 3.55 -3.87
CA LEU A 294 -36.57 3.90 -3.79
C LEU A 294 -35.70 2.64 -3.72
N THR A 295 -34.86 2.46 -4.74
CA THR A 295 -33.86 1.41 -4.78
C THR A 295 -32.55 1.96 -5.31
N PHE A 296 -31.45 1.43 -4.80
CA PHE A 296 -30.10 1.76 -5.23
C PHE A 296 -29.34 0.49 -5.54
N GLY A 297 -28.72 0.40 -6.72
CA GLY A 297 -28.05 -0.81 -7.17
C GLY A 297 -27.15 -0.57 -8.37
N LEU A 298 -26.64 -1.65 -8.94
CA LEU A 298 -25.83 -1.58 -10.16
C LEU A 298 -26.69 -1.09 -11.34
N ALA A 299 -26.12 -0.21 -12.17
CA ALA A 299 -26.69 0.08 -13.46
C ALA A 299 -26.53 -1.14 -14.39
N PRO A 300 -27.53 -1.47 -15.23
CA PRO A 300 -27.45 -2.58 -16.16
C PRO A 300 -26.36 -2.43 -17.21
#